data_34fcaebc3f30a29bfa5a6e6520c23aa8
#
_entry.id   34fcaebc3f30a29bfa5a6e6520c23aa8
#
_cell.length_a   1.000
_cell.length_b   1.000
_cell.length_c   1.000
_cell.angle_alpha   90.00
_cell.angle_beta   90.00
_cell.angle_gamma   90.00
#
_symmetry.space_group_name_H-M   'P 1'
#
loop_
_entity.id
_entity.type
_entity.pdbx_description
1 polymer ?
#
loop_
_entity_poly.entity_id
_entity_poly.type
_entity_poly.pdbx_seq_one_letter_code
_entity_poly.pdbx_strand_id
1 'polypeptide(L)'
;MRESVLLMNFKDKKQLKGIQMIAFLLKVKIRMVGERDFLQPIGYLAGVEGIAPSEETFTGEAPEHEIMVFAGVSDAKLQRMLTEIRRNGIRKVEHKASLTPTNVHWNTIELYEELEQERQAMEAAAREREHVDVKERSDL
;
A
#
# COMPACT_ATOMS: atom_id res chain seq x y z
N MET A 1 14.32 8.74 10.38
CA MET A 1 13.89 8.16 9.09
C MET A 1 13.31 9.25 8.23
N ARG A 2 13.73 9.32 6.98
CA ARG A 2 13.17 10.31 6.03
C ARG A 2 11.76 9.90 5.63
N GLU A 3 10.88 10.90 5.47
CA GLU A 3 9.56 10.67 4.91
C GLU A 3 9.70 10.12 3.50
N SER A 4 9.11 8.96 3.25
CA SER A 4 9.12 8.37 1.93
C SER A 4 7.88 7.53 1.70
N VAL A 5 7.58 7.31 0.42
CA VAL A 5 6.51 6.41 0.00
C VAL A 5 7.15 5.36 -0.89
N LEU A 6 7.01 4.10 -0.52
CA LEU A 6 7.48 2.97 -1.32
C LEU A 6 6.37 2.58 -2.29
N LEU A 7 6.71 2.45 -3.56
CA LEU A 7 5.76 2.05 -4.60
C LEU A 7 6.22 0.72 -5.19
N MET A 8 5.36 -0.30 -5.04
CA MET A 8 5.59 -1.66 -5.51
C MET A 8 4.56 -2.04 -6.58
N ASN A 9 5.03 -2.64 -7.65
CA ASN A 9 4.18 -3.25 -8.68
C ASN A 9 3.26 -2.27 -9.42
N PHE A 10 3.71 -1.05 -9.63
CA PHE A 10 2.96 -0.04 -10.38
C PHE A 10 3.20 -0.21 -11.88
N LYS A 11 2.18 -0.66 -12.59
CA LYS A 11 2.22 -0.89 -14.05
C LYS A 11 1.47 0.17 -14.83
N ASP A 12 0.51 0.85 -14.21
CA ASP A 12 -0.24 1.94 -14.83
C ASP A 12 0.61 3.21 -14.78
N LYS A 13 1.16 3.60 -15.93
CA LYS A 13 2.05 4.75 -16.05
C LYS A 13 1.36 6.07 -15.68
N LYS A 14 0.10 6.20 -16.00
CA LYS A 14 -0.67 7.41 -15.71
C LYS A 14 -0.89 7.57 -14.21
N GLN A 15 -1.28 6.48 -13.54
CA GLN A 15 -1.42 6.46 -12.09
C GLN A 15 -0.10 6.79 -11.40
N LEU A 16 0.98 6.13 -11.81
CA LEU A 16 2.32 6.33 -11.23
C LEU A 16 2.78 7.77 -11.39
N LYS A 17 2.62 8.33 -12.59
CA LYS A 17 3.03 9.71 -12.88
C LYS A 17 2.27 10.71 -12.00
N GLY A 18 0.97 10.49 -11.83
CA GLY A 18 0.14 11.34 -10.97
C GLY A 18 0.58 11.29 -9.51
N ILE A 19 0.85 10.09 -9.00
CA ILE A 19 1.32 9.92 -7.62
C ILE A 19 2.68 10.57 -7.42
N GLN A 20 3.59 10.41 -8.37
CA GLN A 20 4.91 11.02 -8.31
C GLN A 20 4.83 12.55 -8.29
N MET A 21 3.94 13.14 -9.06
CA MET A 21 3.71 14.58 -9.08
C MET A 21 3.21 15.09 -7.73
N ILE A 22 2.23 14.40 -7.16
CA ILE A 22 1.66 14.77 -5.85
C ILE A 22 2.72 14.66 -4.76
N ALA A 23 3.50 13.58 -4.74
CA ALA A 23 4.57 13.40 -3.77
C ALA A 23 5.62 14.52 -3.88
N PHE A 24 5.96 14.91 -5.10
CA PHE A 24 6.89 16.01 -5.35
C PHE A 24 6.36 17.31 -4.74
N LEU A 25 5.10 17.64 -4.98
CA LEU A 25 4.48 18.86 -4.47
C LEU A 25 4.40 18.88 -2.94
N LEU A 26 4.19 17.70 -2.33
CA LEU A 26 4.11 17.56 -0.87
C LEU A 26 5.47 17.32 -0.22
N LYS A 27 6.53 17.31 -1.01
CA LYS A 27 7.91 17.09 -0.54
C LYS A 27 8.10 15.73 0.13
N VAL A 28 7.43 14.71 -0.38
CA VAL A 28 7.58 13.33 0.06
C VAL A 28 8.41 12.58 -0.98
N LYS A 29 9.44 11.90 -0.52
CA LYS A 29 10.32 11.12 -1.41
C LYS A 29 9.61 9.86 -1.88
N ILE A 30 9.68 9.58 -3.18
CA ILE A 30 9.21 8.31 -3.76
C ILE A 30 10.39 7.37 -3.85
N ARG A 31 10.15 6.12 -3.47
CA ARG A 31 11.10 5.05 -3.64
C ARG A 31 10.44 3.92 -4.43
N MET A 32 10.90 3.71 -5.65
CA MET A 32 10.41 2.62 -6.48
C MET A 32 11.06 1.32 -6.04
N VAL A 33 10.26 0.27 -5.87
CA VAL A 33 10.76 -1.06 -5.50
C VAL A 33 10.51 -2.00 -6.68
N GLY A 34 11.60 -2.53 -7.25
CA GLY A 34 11.52 -3.49 -8.34
C GLY A 34 11.15 -4.89 -7.86
N GLU A 35 10.65 -5.73 -8.75
CA GLU A 35 10.22 -7.09 -8.41
C GLU A 35 11.31 -7.93 -7.75
N ARG A 36 12.56 -7.76 -8.15
CA ARG A 36 13.68 -8.50 -7.57
C ARG A 36 13.81 -8.27 -6.07
N ASP A 37 13.35 -7.12 -5.58
CA ASP A 37 13.46 -6.71 -4.19
C ASP A 37 12.21 -7.02 -3.36
N PHE A 38 11.25 -7.77 -3.92
CA PHE A 38 10.02 -8.10 -3.20
C PHE A 38 10.22 -9.03 -1.99
N LEU A 39 11.37 -9.68 -1.88
CA LEU A 39 11.71 -10.49 -0.70
C LEU A 39 12.57 -9.72 0.32
N GLN A 40 12.92 -8.46 0.02
CA GLN A 40 13.61 -7.61 1.00
C GLN A 40 12.64 -7.18 2.09
N PRO A 41 13.11 -7.09 3.35
CA PRO A 41 12.28 -6.51 4.41
C PRO A 41 11.88 -5.08 4.04
N ILE A 42 10.63 -4.75 4.25
CA ILE A 42 10.11 -3.41 3.91
C ILE A 42 10.87 -2.33 4.67
N GLY A 43 11.20 -2.59 5.94
CA GLY A 43 12.02 -1.65 6.73
C GLY A 43 13.38 -1.39 6.12
N TYR A 44 14.02 -2.41 5.58
CA TYR A 44 15.28 -2.24 4.86
C TYR A 44 15.11 -1.34 3.64
N LEU A 45 14.06 -1.59 2.84
CA LEU A 45 13.78 -0.77 1.67
C LEU A 45 13.47 0.69 2.03
N ALA A 46 12.88 0.90 3.19
CA ALA A 46 12.56 2.25 3.69
C ALA A 46 13.76 2.94 4.36
N GLY A 47 14.87 2.24 4.55
CA GLY A 47 16.06 2.80 5.17
C GLY A 47 16.03 2.81 6.69
N VAL A 48 15.26 1.93 7.32
CA VAL A 48 15.21 1.80 8.79
C VAL A 48 16.50 1.16 9.28
N GLU A 49 17.16 1.80 10.24
CA GLU A 49 18.38 1.26 10.84
C GLU A 49 18.10 -0.05 11.55
N GLY A 50 19.07 -0.97 11.46
CA GLY A 50 19.01 -2.26 12.17
C GLY A 50 18.25 -3.34 11.43
N ILE A 51 17.63 -3.04 10.28
CA ILE A 51 16.95 -4.04 9.47
C ILE A 51 17.92 -4.51 8.38
N ALA A 52 18.36 -5.75 8.50
CA ALA A 52 19.31 -6.34 7.55
C ALA A 52 18.64 -6.74 6.24
N PRO A 53 19.35 -6.62 5.10
CA PRO A 53 18.78 -7.07 3.83
C PRO A 53 18.69 -8.60 3.78
N SER A 54 17.78 -9.11 2.95
CA SER A 54 17.72 -10.52 2.60
C SER A 54 18.64 -10.77 1.41
N GLU A 55 19.24 -11.95 1.37
CA GLU A 55 20.06 -12.38 0.23
C GLU A 55 19.19 -12.98 -0.88
N GLU A 56 17.92 -13.23 -0.60
CA GLU A 56 17.00 -13.83 -1.54
C GLU A 56 16.50 -12.83 -2.58
N THR A 57 16.43 -13.29 -3.83
CA THR A 57 15.87 -12.52 -4.93
C THR A 57 14.52 -13.11 -5.32
N PHE A 58 13.50 -12.27 -5.45
CA PHE A 58 12.18 -12.74 -5.85
C PHE A 58 12.17 -13.12 -7.33
N THR A 59 11.73 -14.35 -7.61
CA THR A 59 11.64 -14.88 -8.97
C THR A 59 10.24 -15.42 -9.30
N GLY A 60 9.31 -15.30 -8.35
CA GLY A 60 7.95 -15.80 -8.52
C GLY A 60 7.07 -14.86 -9.33
N GLU A 61 5.79 -15.16 -9.32
CA GLU A 61 4.78 -14.33 -9.98
C GLU A 61 4.43 -13.13 -9.10
N ALA A 62 4.50 -11.93 -9.67
CA ALA A 62 4.20 -10.70 -8.94
C ALA A 62 2.72 -10.64 -8.51
N PRO A 63 2.42 -9.93 -7.40
CA PRO A 63 1.03 -9.71 -6.99
C PRO A 63 0.21 -9.05 -8.11
N GLU A 64 -1.09 -9.28 -8.08
CA GLU A 64 -2.00 -8.73 -9.08
C GLU A 64 -2.11 -7.20 -9.01
N HIS A 65 -2.07 -6.64 -7.79
CA HIS A 65 -2.29 -5.22 -7.55
C HIS A 65 -1.03 -4.50 -7.09
N GLU A 66 -1.01 -3.20 -7.29
CA GLU A 66 0.03 -2.32 -6.78
C GLU A 66 -0.10 -2.12 -5.27
N ILE A 67 1.03 -1.79 -4.62
CA ILE A 67 1.11 -1.57 -3.17
C ILE A 67 1.82 -0.25 -2.91
N MET A 68 1.29 0.53 -1.96
CA MET A 68 1.87 1.79 -1.52
C MET A 68 2.14 1.72 -0.02
N VAL A 69 3.37 2.00 0.40
CA VAL A 69 3.75 2.00 1.81
C VAL A 69 4.27 3.37 2.21
N PHE A 70 3.65 3.94 3.24
CA PHE A 70 4.05 5.24 3.79
C PHE A 70 5.04 4.99 4.93
N ALA A 71 6.26 5.54 4.79
CA ALA A 71 7.33 5.38 5.78
C ALA A 71 7.68 6.73 6.39
N GLY A 72 7.43 6.88 7.70
CA GLY A 72 7.74 8.10 8.42
C GLY A 72 6.92 9.32 8.02
N VAL A 73 5.80 9.11 7.33
CA VAL A 73 4.92 10.20 6.87
C VAL A 73 3.87 10.45 7.94
N SER A 74 3.65 11.73 8.30
CA SER A 74 2.63 12.10 9.28
C SER A 74 1.23 11.76 8.76
N ASP A 75 0.30 11.52 9.68
CA ASP A 75 -1.09 11.23 9.32
C ASP A 75 -1.71 12.37 8.49
N ALA A 76 -1.41 13.62 8.85
CA ALA A 76 -1.93 14.78 8.12
C ALA A 76 -1.43 14.79 6.67
N LYS A 77 -0.15 14.54 6.45
CA LYS A 77 0.43 14.51 5.11
C LYS A 77 -0.05 13.31 4.31
N LEU A 78 -0.20 12.16 4.97
CA LEU A 78 -0.76 10.95 4.35
C LEU A 78 -2.18 11.22 3.85
N GLN A 79 -3.03 11.78 4.69
CA GLN A 79 -4.41 12.09 4.32
C GLN A 79 -4.47 13.12 3.20
N ARG A 80 -3.59 14.11 3.23
CA ARG A 80 -3.50 15.10 2.16
C ARG A 80 -3.10 14.45 0.84
N MET A 81 -2.14 13.52 0.86
CA MET A 81 -1.72 12.81 -0.33
C MET A 81 -2.87 11.98 -0.93
N LEU A 82 -3.60 11.26 -0.09
CA LEU A 82 -4.76 10.47 -0.54
C LEU A 82 -5.86 11.35 -1.10
N THR A 83 -6.11 12.51 -0.48
CA THR A 83 -7.08 13.48 -0.95
C THR A 83 -6.70 14.02 -2.34
N GLU A 84 -5.43 14.38 -2.53
CA GLU A 84 -4.95 14.89 -3.82
C GLU A 84 -5.02 13.83 -4.93
N ILE A 85 -4.74 12.57 -4.61
CA ILE A 85 -4.89 11.45 -5.54
C ILE A 85 -6.33 11.39 -6.04
N ARG A 86 -7.29 11.44 -5.13
CA ARG A 86 -8.71 11.40 -5.46
C ARG A 86 -9.15 12.63 -6.25
N ARG A 87 -8.74 13.83 -5.80
CA ARG A 87 -9.14 15.09 -6.45
C ARG A 87 -8.64 15.23 -7.88
N ASN A 88 -7.47 14.65 -8.17
CA ASN A 88 -6.88 14.71 -9.49
C ASN A 88 -7.32 13.57 -10.40
N GLY A 89 -8.30 12.77 -9.98
CA GLY A 89 -8.85 11.69 -10.79
C GLY A 89 -7.87 10.55 -11.03
N ILE A 90 -6.87 10.40 -10.16
CA ILE A 90 -5.90 9.32 -10.26
C ILE A 90 -6.53 8.05 -9.72
N ARG A 91 -6.31 6.92 -10.40
CA ARG A 91 -6.87 5.64 -9.98
C ARG A 91 -6.43 5.30 -8.56
N LYS A 92 -7.39 4.92 -7.73
CA LYS A 92 -7.17 4.58 -6.32
C LYS A 92 -6.21 3.39 -6.18
N VAL A 93 -5.32 3.49 -5.20
CA VAL A 93 -4.47 2.36 -4.80
C VAL A 93 -5.20 1.59 -3.71
N GLU A 94 -5.58 0.35 -3.98
CA GLU A 94 -6.34 -0.49 -3.04
C GLU A 94 -5.48 -0.97 -1.86
N HIS A 95 -4.22 -1.31 -2.13
CA HIS A 95 -3.32 -1.90 -1.13
C HIS A 95 -2.36 -0.83 -0.60
N LYS A 96 -2.70 -0.28 0.56
CA LYS A 96 -1.91 0.79 1.22
C LYS A 96 -1.63 0.41 2.66
N ALA A 97 -0.45 0.76 3.13
CA ALA A 97 -0.07 0.55 4.52
C ALA A 97 0.88 1.63 5.01
N SER A 98 0.89 1.86 6.30
CA SER A 98 1.93 2.65 6.95
C SER A 98 2.94 1.70 7.56
N LEU A 99 4.21 2.08 7.54
CA LEU A 99 5.28 1.29 8.14
C LEU A 99 5.09 1.27 9.67
N THR A 100 5.14 0.07 10.25
CA THR A 100 4.95 -0.14 11.69
C THR A 100 6.11 -0.97 12.25
N PRO A 101 6.29 -1.03 13.60
CA PRO A 101 7.28 -1.91 14.19
C PRO A 101 7.11 -3.39 13.83
N THR A 102 5.90 -3.79 13.45
CA THR A 102 5.62 -5.16 13.03
C THR A 102 5.97 -5.40 11.57
N ASN A 103 5.44 -4.56 10.67
CA ASN A 103 5.58 -4.83 9.23
C ASN A 103 6.94 -4.42 8.65
N VAL A 104 7.80 -3.76 9.43
CA VAL A 104 9.18 -3.48 8.99
C VAL A 104 9.96 -4.75 8.67
N HIS A 105 9.57 -5.88 9.29
CA HIS A 105 10.22 -7.18 9.09
C HIS A 105 9.61 -7.99 7.97
N TRP A 106 8.43 -7.61 7.48
CA TRP A 106 7.76 -8.31 6.39
C TRP A 106 8.35 -7.90 5.03
N ASN A 107 8.27 -8.80 4.07
CA ASN A 107 8.59 -8.46 2.69
C ASN A 107 7.30 -8.03 1.95
N THR A 108 7.45 -7.61 0.71
CA THR A 108 6.32 -7.13 -0.11
C THR A 108 5.24 -8.19 -0.26
N ILE A 109 5.61 -9.45 -0.45
CA ILE A 109 4.65 -10.55 -0.65
C ILE A 109 3.84 -10.81 0.62
N GLU A 110 4.50 -10.85 1.77
CA GLU A 110 3.83 -11.02 3.05
C GLU A 110 2.87 -9.86 3.35
N LEU A 111 3.30 -8.65 3.08
CA LEU A 111 2.44 -7.47 3.26
C LEU A 111 1.23 -7.54 2.34
N TYR A 112 1.43 -7.89 1.07
CA TYR A 112 0.33 -7.99 0.11
C TYR A 112 -0.70 -9.03 0.56
N GLU A 113 -0.25 -10.19 1.00
CA GLU A 113 -1.13 -11.25 1.51
C GLU A 113 -1.97 -10.77 2.69
N GLU A 114 -1.35 -10.06 3.62
CA GLU A 114 -2.05 -9.53 4.80
C GLU A 114 -3.10 -8.48 4.40
N LEU A 115 -2.73 -7.55 3.51
CA LEU A 115 -3.65 -6.53 3.03
C LEU A 115 -4.80 -7.14 2.23
N GLU A 116 -4.53 -8.19 1.46
CA GLU A 116 -5.55 -8.89 0.68
C GLU A 116 -6.55 -9.61 1.59
N GLN A 117 -6.08 -10.24 2.65
CA GLN A 117 -6.94 -10.87 3.65
C GLN A 117 -7.85 -9.85 4.32
N GLU A 118 -7.31 -8.69 4.68
CA GLU A 118 -8.08 -7.59 5.28
C GLU A 118 -9.17 -7.09 4.32
N ARG A 119 -8.80 -6.92 3.05
CA ARG A 119 -9.73 -6.47 2.02
C ARG A 119 -10.88 -7.46 1.83
N GLN A 120 -10.57 -8.75 1.74
CA GLN A 120 -11.57 -9.81 1.58
C GLN A 120 -12.49 -9.88 2.80
N ALA A 121 -11.94 -9.73 4.01
CA ALA A 121 -12.72 -9.74 5.23
C ALA A 121 -13.69 -8.54 5.28
N MET A 122 -13.24 -7.37 4.84
CA MET A 122 -14.09 -6.18 4.78
C MET A 122 -15.21 -6.32 3.75
N GLU A 123 -14.93 -6.91 2.60
CA GLU A 123 -15.93 -7.18 1.57
C GLU A 123 -16.98 -8.19 2.06
N ALA A 124 -16.53 -9.25 2.72
CA ALA A 124 -17.42 -10.26 3.27
C ALA A 124 -18.36 -9.66 4.35
N ALA A 125 -17.80 -8.82 5.23
CA ALA A 125 -18.57 -8.14 6.26
C ALA A 125 -19.60 -7.17 5.66
N ALA A 126 -19.21 -6.46 4.59
CA ALA A 126 -20.13 -5.55 3.88
C ALA A 126 -21.28 -6.31 3.23
N ARG A 127 -20.99 -7.44 2.58
CA ARG A 127 -22.01 -8.29 1.95
C ARG A 127 -22.97 -8.85 2.99
N GLU A 128 -22.46 -9.27 4.13
CA GLU A 128 -23.28 -9.80 5.21
C GLU A 128 -24.22 -8.73 5.78
N ARG A 129 -23.72 -7.49 5.95
CA ARG A 129 -24.54 -6.37 6.39
C ARG A 129 -25.65 -6.04 5.40
N GLU A 130 -25.36 -6.03 4.10
CA GLU A 130 -26.38 -5.83 3.05
C GLU A 130 -27.44 -6.92 3.10
N HIS A 131 -27.05 -8.17 3.30
CA HIS A 131 -27.97 -9.29 3.39
C HIS A 131 -28.91 -9.14 4.59
N VAL A 132 -28.39 -8.74 5.73
CA VAL A 132 -29.20 -8.49 6.93
C VAL A 132 -30.18 -7.35 6.71
N ASP A 133 -29.74 -6.24 6.11
CA ASP A 133 -30.60 -5.08 5.80
C ASP A 133 -31.75 -5.46 4.89
N VAL A 134 -31.49 -6.23 3.84
CA VAL A 134 -32.52 -6.70 2.91
C VAL A 134 -33.51 -7.61 3.63
N LYS A 135 -33.04 -8.49 4.49
CA LYS A 135 -33.88 -9.40 5.26
C LYS A 135 -34.78 -8.65 6.22
N GLU A 136 -34.24 -7.65 6.93
CA GLU A 136 -35.01 -6.80 7.82
C GLU A 136 -36.13 -6.03 7.07
N ARG A 137 -35.81 -5.52 5.90
CA ARG A 137 -36.79 -4.83 5.05
C ARG A 137 -37.89 -5.76 4.57
N SER A 138 -37.55 -7.03 4.32
CA SER A 138 -38.53 -8.02 3.86
C SER A 138 -39.50 -8.44 4.96
N ASP A 139 -39.10 -8.33 6.24
CA ASP A 139 -39.90 -8.69 7.40
C ASP A 139 -40.87 -7.56 7.82
N LEU A 140 -40.74 -6.41 7.18
CA LEU A 140 -41.63 -5.27 7.40
C LEU A 140 -42.85 -5.35 6.46
#